data_7ff8a15465d822fc174804f8c2d60b89
#
_entry.id   7ff8a15465d822fc174804f8c2d60b89
#
_cell.length_a   1.000
_cell.length_b   1.000
_cell.length_c   1.000
_cell.angle_alpha   90.00
_cell.angle_beta   90.00
_cell.angle_gamma   90.00
#
_symmetry.space_group_name_H-M   'P 1'
#
loop_
_entity.id
_entity.type
_entity.pdbx_description
1 polymer ?
#
loop_
_entity_poly.entity_id
_entity_poly.type
_entity_poly.pdbx_seq_one_letter_code
_entity_poly.pdbx_strand_id
1 'polypeptide(L)'
;MLKGKKIVLGVTGGIAVYKAVDLVSKLRKQGAEVRVVMTDHAQQFVTPLTFKEISGNKVAVSMWNANQEFNVEHIALADWADLFMVVPATANIIAKMAYGIADDLLSTTLLAAHSPVIVCPAMNTHMYENPATQENIAKIKSRGIVVMPPASGVLACGAVGAGRLPEPADIVNFVKDFFAKTEGDMRGLKVLVTAAGTREPIDPVRYVGNRSSGKMGYSIAQAAAERGAEVILVTGPSALTPPPNIKVVNVETTQQMMDACLAVYDGCDIVIKAAAVADYRPHDVAAQKIKKKTDDALTVVMDKNPDILKTLGERKKGQFLVGFAAETQNLIDNAKEKVTKKNLDMIVANDVTMQGAGFGSETNIVKLIFPDGSIKELPQMSKYDVAEELLNTVLRLRK
;
A
#
# COMPACT_ATOMS: atom_id res chain seq x y z
N MET A 1 10.57 -1.76 3.41
CA MET A 1 10.30 -2.47 2.17
C MET A 1 11.45 -2.50 1.16
N LEU A 2 12.21 -1.43 0.94
CA LEU A 2 13.36 -1.49 0.02
C LEU A 2 14.71 -1.68 0.73
N LYS A 3 14.73 -1.88 2.04
CA LYS A 3 15.97 -2.08 2.80
C LYS A 3 16.72 -3.32 2.33
N GLY A 4 17.98 -3.14 1.91
CA GLY A 4 18.84 -4.20 1.39
C GLY A 4 18.53 -4.67 -0.03
N LYS A 5 17.50 -4.09 -0.71
CA LYS A 5 17.21 -4.40 -2.11
C LYS A 5 18.26 -3.83 -3.03
N LYS A 6 18.74 -4.62 -3.96
CA LYS A 6 19.76 -4.30 -4.95
C LYS A 6 19.11 -3.91 -6.27
N ILE A 7 19.22 -2.64 -6.65
CA ILE A 7 18.58 -2.08 -7.84
C ILE A 7 19.63 -1.61 -8.84
N VAL A 8 19.59 -2.16 -10.05
CA VAL A 8 20.34 -1.59 -11.18
C VAL A 8 19.45 -0.62 -11.93
N LEU A 9 19.90 0.63 -12.05
CA LEU A 9 19.18 1.69 -12.75
C LEU A 9 19.86 1.98 -14.10
N GLY A 10 19.25 1.59 -15.19
CA GLY A 10 19.59 1.98 -16.55
C GLY A 10 19.05 3.37 -16.87
N VAL A 11 19.92 4.28 -17.28
CA VAL A 11 19.59 5.67 -17.61
C VAL A 11 19.83 5.91 -19.07
N THR A 12 18.79 6.31 -19.82
CA THR A 12 18.88 6.59 -21.27
C THR A 12 18.72 8.07 -21.59
N GLY A 13 19.22 8.50 -22.74
CA GLY A 13 19.34 9.91 -23.12
C GLY A 13 18.01 10.60 -23.42
N GLY A 14 17.58 11.48 -22.54
CA GLY A 14 16.42 12.34 -22.68
C GLY A 14 16.38 13.40 -21.58
N ILE A 15 15.64 14.48 -21.79
CA ILE A 15 15.60 15.59 -20.82
C ILE A 15 15.18 15.12 -19.40
N ALA A 16 14.38 14.06 -19.29
CA ALA A 16 13.91 13.52 -18.03
C ALA A 16 15.00 12.84 -17.15
N VAL A 17 16.26 12.75 -17.63
CA VAL A 17 17.40 12.19 -16.87
C VAL A 17 17.58 12.88 -15.51
N TYR A 18 17.30 14.20 -15.40
CA TYR A 18 17.42 14.91 -14.12
C TYR A 18 16.52 14.32 -13.02
N LYS A 19 15.37 13.75 -13.39
CA LYS A 19 14.48 13.05 -12.44
C LYS A 19 15.06 11.71 -11.96
N ALA A 20 15.85 11.04 -12.80
CA ALA A 20 16.53 9.81 -12.40
C ALA A 20 17.55 10.05 -11.28
N VAL A 21 18.16 11.23 -11.25
CA VAL A 21 19.07 11.65 -10.15
C VAL A 21 18.31 11.71 -8.81
N ASP A 22 17.15 12.36 -8.78
CA ASP A 22 16.29 12.43 -7.59
C ASP A 22 15.73 11.04 -7.22
N LEU A 23 15.41 10.21 -8.22
CA LEU A 23 14.96 8.84 -8.00
C LEU A 23 16.01 8.01 -7.25
N VAL A 24 17.29 8.07 -7.65
CA VAL A 24 18.39 7.38 -6.95
C VAL A 24 18.44 7.82 -5.49
N SER A 25 18.40 9.13 -5.22
CA SER A 25 18.39 9.67 -3.86
C SER A 25 17.22 9.10 -3.04
N LYS A 26 16.01 9.07 -3.62
CA LYS A 26 14.80 8.58 -2.95
C LYS A 26 14.84 7.06 -2.69
N LEU A 27 15.30 6.25 -3.66
CA LEU A 27 15.47 4.81 -3.49
C LEU A 27 16.46 4.49 -2.35
N ARG A 28 17.60 5.19 -2.30
CA ARG A 28 18.58 5.04 -1.21
C ARG A 28 18.03 5.45 0.16
N LYS A 29 17.24 6.53 0.23
CA LYS A 29 16.54 6.92 1.47
C LYS A 29 15.56 5.85 1.96
N GLN A 30 15.05 4.99 1.08
CA GLN A 30 14.24 3.82 1.44
C GLN A 30 15.07 2.57 1.79
N GLY A 31 16.41 2.68 1.81
CA GLY A 31 17.34 1.62 2.17
C GLY A 31 17.77 0.71 1.03
N ALA A 32 17.46 1.03 -0.23
CA ALA A 32 17.95 0.30 -1.39
C ALA A 32 19.42 0.59 -1.68
N GLU A 33 20.15 -0.41 -2.18
CA GLU A 33 21.43 -0.23 -2.83
C GLU A 33 21.18 0.01 -4.32
N VAL A 34 21.78 1.06 -4.89
CA VAL A 34 21.55 1.44 -6.28
C VAL A 34 22.87 1.51 -7.04
N ARG A 35 22.97 0.74 -8.14
CA ARG A 35 24.02 0.87 -9.15
C ARG A 35 23.46 1.46 -10.42
N VAL A 36 24.22 2.30 -11.11
CA VAL A 36 23.73 3.03 -12.27
C VAL A 36 24.52 2.65 -13.52
N VAL A 37 23.77 2.37 -14.60
CA VAL A 37 24.31 2.15 -15.95
C VAL A 37 23.79 3.26 -16.86
N MET A 38 24.67 4.00 -17.53
CA MET A 38 24.28 5.09 -18.42
C MET A 38 24.61 4.79 -19.86
N THR A 39 23.69 5.12 -20.78
CA THR A 39 24.03 5.19 -22.20
C THR A 39 24.86 6.44 -22.52
N ASP A 40 25.58 6.42 -23.64
CA ASP A 40 26.37 7.59 -24.09
C ASP A 40 25.49 8.85 -24.26
N HIS A 41 24.26 8.67 -24.76
CA HIS A 41 23.32 9.79 -24.88
C HIS A 41 22.84 10.31 -23.53
N ALA A 42 22.77 9.50 -22.48
CA ALA A 42 22.39 9.97 -21.13
C ALA A 42 23.46 10.90 -20.56
N GLN A 43 24.73 10.64 -20.86
CA GLN A 43 25.87 11.45 -20.39
C GLN A 43 25.87 12.86 -20.97
N GLN A 44 25.17 13.12 -22.07
CA GLN A 44 25.00 14.46 -22.64
C GLN A 44 24.07 15.37 -21.81
N PHE A 45 23.20 14.78 -20.99
CA PHE A 45 22.25 15.51 -20.13
C PHE A 45 22.75 15.63 -18.70
N VAL A 46 23.32 14.56 -18.14
CA VAL A 46 23.84 14.51 -16.76
C VAL A 46 25.11 13.68 -16.77
N THR A 47 26.16 14.17 -16.12
CA THR A 47 27.44 13.46 -16.09
C THR A 47 27.40 12.24 -15.16
N PRO A 48 28.20 11.19 -15.42
CA PRO A 48 28.34 10.04 -14.51
C PRO A 48 28.73 10.43 -13.09
N LEU A 49 29.49 11.53 -12.92
CA LEU A 49 29.90 12.04 -11.62
C LEU A 49 28.69 12.32 -10.71
N THR A 50 27.63 12.91 -11.25
CA THR A 50 26.41 13.21 -10.48
C THR A 50 25.80 11.92 -9.90
N PHE A 51 25.66 10.88 -10.72
CA PHE A 51 25.12 9.61 -10.26
C PHE A 51 26.07 8.88 -9.31
N LYS A 52 27.39 8.97 -9.52
CA LYS A 52 28.40 8.41 -8.59
C LYS A 52 28.24 8.98 -7.19
N GLU A 53 28.20 10.31 -7.08
CA GLU A 53 28.11 10.98 -5.76
C GLU A 53 26.77 10.68 -5.07
N ILE A 54 25.66 10.60 -5.80
CA ILE A 54 24.34 10.33 -5.21
C ILE A 54 24.16 8.86 -4.89
N SER A 55 24.63 7.93 -5.74
CA SER A 55 24.51 6.50 -5.50
C SER A 55 25.54 5.98 -4.50
N GLY A 56 26.70 6.65 -4.38
CA GLY A 56 27.86 6.17 -3.63
C GLY A 56 28.57 5.00 -4.32
N ASN A 57 28.23 4.68 -5.56
CA ASN A 57 28.79 3.59 -6.36
C ASN A 57 29.38 4.11 -7.67
N LYS A 58 30.30 3.36 -8.27
CA LYS A 58 30.75 3.64 -9.64
C LYS A 58 29.57 3.57 -10.61
N VAL A 59 29.63 4.39 -11.65
CA VAL A 59 28.65 4.39 -12.74
C VAL A 59 29.26 3.66 -13.94
N ALA A 60 28.55 2.64 -14.41
CA ALA A 60 28.95 1.86 -15.55
C ALA A 60 28.50 2.57 -16.85
N VAL A 61 29.42 2.85 -17.76
CA VAL A 61 29.16 3.64 -18.99
C VAL A 61 29.60 2.95 -20.27
N SER A 62 30.54 2.00 -20.22
CA SER A 62 31.09 1.32 -21.40
C SER A 62 31.57 -0.07 -21.07
N MET A 63 31.39 -1.01 -21.98
CA MET A 63 31.95 -2.37 -21.87
C MET A 63 33.48 -2.40 -22.03
N TRP A 64 34.09 -1.36 -22.54
CA TRP A 64 35.48 -1.29 -22.93
C TRP A 64 36.34 -0.42 -22.01
N ASN A 65 35.85 -0.14 -20.83
CA ASN A 65 36.57 0.70 -19.88
C ASN A 65 37.64 -0.10 -19.16
N ALA A 66 38.91 0.33 -19.21
CA ALA A 66 40.05 -0.33 -18.56
C ALA A 66 39.95 -0.38 -17.01
N ASN A 67 39.11 0.48 -16.42
CA ASN A 67 38.88 0.58 -14.97
C ASN A 67 37.55 -0.05 -14.55
N GLN A 68 37.14 -1.15 -15.16
CA GLN A 68 35.93 -1.90 -14.76
C GLN A 68 36.07 -2.42 -13.33
N GLU A 69 34.96 -2.46 -12.62
CA GLU A 69 34.89 -3.03 -11.26
C GLU A 69 34.91 -4.56 -11.30
N PHE A 70 34.43 -5.14 -12.41
CA PHE A 70 34.28 -6.58 -12.63
C PHE A 70 34.92 -7.01 -13.94
N ASN A 71 35.40 -8.27 -14.01
CA ASN A 71 35.96 -8.83 -15.25
C ASN A 71 34.96 -8.85 -16.40
N VAL A 72 33.65 -9.08 -16.10
CA VAL A 72 32.55 -9.06 -17.07
C VAL A 72 31.40 -8.23 -16.48
N GLU A 73 31.49 -6.89 -16.65
CA GLU A 73 30.67 -5.95 -15.91
C GLU A 73 29.16 -6.12 -16.18
N HIS A 74 28.75 -6.40 -17.41
CA HIS A 74 27.31 -6.58 -17.74
C HIS A 74 26.72 -7.83 -17.09
N ILE A 75 27.48 -8.91 -16.97
CA ILE A 75 27.01 -10.11 -16.25
C ILE A 75 26.98 -9.88 -14.75
N ALA A 76 28.04 -9.29 -14.19
CA ALA A 76 28.08 -9.00 -12.75
C ALA A 76 26.95 -8.06 -12.29
N LEU A 77 26.55 -7.08 -13.10
CA LEU A 77 25.41 -6.20 -12.82
C LEU A 77 24.09 -6.94 -12.96
N ALA A 78 23.93 -7.81 -13.97
CA ALA A 78 22.74 -8.60 -14.19
C ALA A 78 22.48 -9.57 -13.02
N ASP A 79 23.54 -10.25 -12.54
CA ASP A 79 23.48 -11.20 -11.42
C ASP A 79 23.30 -10.51 -10.05
N TRP A 80 23.83 -9.29 -9.90
CA TRP A 80 23.75 -8.55 -8.65
C TRP A 80 22.34 -8.01 -8.36
N ALA A 81 21.52 -7.75 -9.38
CA ALA A 81 20.25 -7.03 -9.25
C ALA A 81 19.11 -7.90 -8.70
N ASP A 82 18.41 -7.45 -7.66
CA ASP A 82 17.06 -7.94 -7.31
C ASP A 82 15.99 -7.34 -8.24
N LEU A 83 16.27 -6.15 -8.80
CA LEU A 83 15.42 -5.45 -9.73
C LEU A 83 16.26 -4.65 -10.71
N PHE A 84 15.96 -4.74 -12.00
CA PHE A 84 16.50 -3.86 -13.02
C PHE A 84 15.46 -2.80 -13.40
N MET A 85 15.85 -1.53 -13.41
CA MET A 85 14.96 -0.43 -13.82
C MET A 85 15.56 0.33 -14.99
N VAL A 86 14.73 0.76 -15.96
CA VAL A 86 15.13 1.68 -17.02
C VAL A 86 14.37 2.98 -16.87
N VAL A 87 15.04 4.03 -16.39
CA VAL A 87 14.43 5.33 -16.05
C VAL A 87 15.39 6.49 -16.38
N PRO A 88 15.03 7.37 -17.27
CA PRO A 88 13.94 7.27 -18.24
C PRO A 88 14.20 6.21 -19.31
N ALA A 89 13.14 5.63 -19.87
CA ALA A 89 13.23 4.74 -21.03
C ALA A 89 12.79 5.46 -22.31
N THR A 90 13.73 5.69 -23.21
CA THR A 90 13.45 6.27 -24.54
C THR A 90 12.81 5.23 -25.47
N ALA A 91 12.18 5.68 -26.56
CA ALA A 91 11.68 4.80 -27.62
C ALA A 91 12.79 3.90 -28.17
N ASN A 92 14.03 4.40 -28.26
CA ASN A 92 15.19 3.65 -28.75
C ASN A 92 15.49 2.42 -27.87
N ILE A 93 15.61 2.60 -26.52
CA ILE A 93 15.91 1.46 -25.64
C ILE A 93 14.76 0.46 -25.64
N ILE A 94 13.51 0.92 -25.68
CA ILE A 94 12.33 0.06 -25.75
C ILE A 94 12.35 -0.78 -27.03
N ALA A 95 12.72 -0.19 -28.19
CA ALA A 95 12.89 -0.91 -29.44
C ALA A 95 14.04 -1.93 -29.34
N LYS A 96 15.20 -1.56 -28.79
CA LYS A 96 16.32 -2.49 -28.56
C LYS A 96 15.88 -3.69 -27.71
N MET A 97 15.19 -3.46 -26.60
CA MET A 97 14.65 -4.52 -25.72
C MET A 97 13.65 -5.41 -26.47
N ALA A 98 12.78 -4.83 -27.32
CA ALA A 98 11.78 -5.57 -28.07
C ALA A 98 12.40 -6.51 -29.12
N TYR A 99 13.57 -6.18 -29.67
CA TYR A 99 14.24 -6.93 -30.73
C TYR A 99 15.54 -7.62 -30.30
N GLY A 100 15.94 -7.50 -29.01
CA GLY A 100 17.14 -8.15 -28.50
C GLY A 100 18.43 -7.53 -29.00
N ILE A 101 18.44 -6.22 -29.32
CA ILE A 101 19.63 -5.51 -29.77
C ILE A 101 20.49 -5.16 -28.54
N ALA A 102 21.75 -5.60 -28.54
CA ALA A 102 22.70 -5.48 -27.43
C ALA A 102 24.01 -4.84 -27.93
N ASP A 103 23.93 -3.57 -28.35
CA ASP A 103 25.01 -2.82 -28.98
C ASP A 103 25.71 -1.83 -28.04
N ASP A 104 25.21 -1.70 -26.80
CA ASP A 104 25.82 -0.91 -25.73
C ASP A 104 25.77 -1.67 -24.39
N LEU A 105 26.46 -1.15 -23.35
CA LEU A 105 26.52 -1.78 -22.04
C LEU A 105 25.14 -1.99 -21.43
N LEU A 106 24.24 -1.00 -21.52
CA LEU A 106 22.89 -1.07 -20.93
C LEU A 106 22.05 -2.14 -21.63
N SER A 107 21.99 -2.13 -22.96
CA SER A 107 21.20 -3.09 -23.73
C SER A 107 21.74 -4.51 -23.58
N THR A 108 23.07 -4.69 -23.46
CA THR A 108 23.72 -5.98 -23.19
C THR A 108 23.39 -6.49 -21.80
N THR A 109 23.47 -5.62 -20.77
CA THR A 109 23.11 -5.98 -19.40
C THR A 109 21.63 -6.36 -19.27
N LEU A 110 20.74 -5.60 -19.94
CA LEU A 110 19.31 -5.91 -19.96
C LEU A 110 19.00 -7.26 -20.61
N LEU A 111 19.73 -7.63 -21.66
CA LEU A 111 19.56 -8.94 -22.32
C LEU A 111 20.03 -10.09 -21.42
N ALA A 112 21.01 -9.85 -20.56
CA ALA A 112 21.55 -10.82 -19.59
C ALA A 112 20.76 -10.84 -18.26
N ALA A 113 19.85 -9.89 -18.00
CA ALA A 113 19.19 -9.77 -16.73
C ALA A 113 18.27 -10.96 -16.43
N HIS A 114 18.43 -11.56 -15.24
CA HIS A 114 17.56 -12.60 -14.70
C HIS A 114 16.52 -12.04 -13.71
N SER A 115 16.80 -10.89 -13.12
CA SER A 115 15.90 -10.19 -12.24
C SER A 115 14.71 -9.58 -13.01
N PRO A 116 13.58 -9.32 -12.34
CA PRO A 116 12.49 -8.54 -12.95
C PRO A 116 12.97 -7.22 -13.51
N VAL A 117 12.35 -6.76 -14.59
CA VAL A 117 12.66 -5.48 -15.24
C VAL A 117 11.47 -4.56 -15.21
N ILE A 118 11.66 -3.33 -14.71
CA ILE A 118 10.68 -2.24 -14.77
C ILE A 118 11.16 -1.17 -15.73
N VAL A 119 10.29 -0.77 -16.65
CA VAL A 119 10.57 0.25 -17.67
C VAL A 119 9.63 1.44 -17.45
N CYS A 120 10.20 2.66 -17.36
CA CYS A 120 9.44 3.90 -17.25
C CYS A 120 9.61 4.74 -18.52
N PRO A 121 8.70 4.63 -19.51
CA PRO A 121 8.79 5.38 -20.75
C PRO A 121 8.78 6.89 -20.54
N ALA A 122 9.65 7.59 -21.28
CA ALA A 122 9.67 9.05 -21.31
C ALA A 122 10.07 9.55 -22.71
N MET A 123 9.14 10.19 -23.42
CA MET A 123 9.33 10.70 -24.77
C MET A 123 8.22 11.70 -25.11
N ASN A 124 8.34 12.34 -26.27
CA ASN A 124 7.27 13.17 -26.82
C ASN A 124 5.98 12.33 -27.03
N THR A 125 4.81 12.97 -26.91
CA THR A 125 3.48 12.31 -27.04
C THR A 125 3.35 11.56 -28.37
N HIS A 126 3.70 12.20 -29.50
CA HIS A 126 3.61 11.54 -30.81
C HIS A 126 4.54 10.34 -30.95
N MET A 127 5.72 10.39 -30.30
CA MET A 127 6.62 9.23 -30.23
C MET A 127 6.02 8.11 -29.38
N TYR A 128 5.38 8.45 -28.26
CA TYR A 128 4.75 7.47 -27.40
C TYR A 128 3.54 6.79 -28.07
N GLU A 129 2.70 7.59 -28.73
CA GLU A 129 1.49 7.12 -29.44
C GLU A 129 1.80 6.46 -30.80
N ASN A 130 3.04 6.57 -31.29
CA ASN A 130 3.43 5.96 -32.55
C ASN A 130 3.20 4.44 -32.52
N PRO A 131 2.55 3.87 -33.56
CA PRO A 131 2.25 2.43 -33.60
C PRO A 131 3.48 1.55 -33.35
N ALA A 132 4.64 1.89 -33.90
CA ALA A 132 5.87 1.13 -33.69
C ALA A 132 6.31 1.14 -32.21
N THR A 133 6.14 2.26 -31.51
CA THR A 133 6.45 2.37 -30.08
C THR A 133 5.46 1.54 -29.26
N GLN A 134 4.16 1.59 -29.57
CA GLN A 134 3.14 0.83 -28.87
C GLN A 134 3.29 -0.68 -29.11
N GLU A 135 3.62 -1.11 -30.31
CA GLU A 135 3.95 -2.51 -30.64
C GLU A 135 5.16 -2.99 -29.83
N ASN A 136 6.23 -2.19 -29.76
CA ASN A 136 7.42 -2.51 -28.97
C ASN A 136 7.09 -2.62 -27.48
N ILE A 137 6.28 -1.71 -26.94
CA ILE A 137 5.81 -1.77 -25.55
C ILE A 137 4.98 -3.04 -25.29
N ALA A 138 4.05 -3.37 -26.19
CA ALA A 138 3.27 -4.59 -26.10
C ALA A 138 4.16 -5.84 -26.12
N LYS A 139 5.17 -5.86 -26.99
CA LYS A 139 6.11 -6.96 -27.14
C LYS A 139 6.97 -7.16 -25.88
N ILE A 140 7.52 -6.11 -25.28
CA ILE A 140 8.28 -6.27 -24.02
C ILE A 140 7.37 -6.70 -22.85
N LYS A 141 6.13 -6.20 -22.78
CA LYS A 141 5.13 -6.65 -21.79
C LYS A 141 4.81 -8.14 -21.93
N SER A 142 4.65 -8.65 -23.15
CA SER A 142 4.39 -10.09 -23.39
C SER A 142 5.53 -11.01 -22.94
N ARG A 143 6.74 -10.45 -22.74
CA ARG A 143 7.91 -11.15 -22.19
C ARG A 143 8.07 -10.99 -20.67
N GLY A 144 7.06 -10.45 -19.98
CA GLY A 144 7.07 -10.28 -18.52
C GLY A 144 7.73 -9.00 -18.03
N ILE A 145 8.15 -8.10 -18.91
CA ILE A 145 8.71 -6.80 -18.51
C ILE A 145 7.57 -5.89 -18.04
N VAL A 146 7.74 -5.33 -16.86
CA VAL A 146 6.75 -4.42 -16.26
C VAL A 146 6.95 -3.03 -16.81
N VAL A 147 5.91 -2.45 -17.40
CA VAL A 147 5.95 -1.09 -17.94
C VAL A 147 5.07 -0.19 -17.08
N MET A 148 5.70 0.76 -16.39
CA MET A 148 4.98 1.82 -15.69
C MET A 148 4.45 2.84 -16.70
N PRO A 149 3.13 3.08 -16.75
CA PRO A 149 2.58 4.06 -17.69
C PRO A 149 3.20 5.44 -17.48
N PRO A 150 3.50 6.19 -18.57
CA PRO A 150 3.94 7.57 -18.44
C PRO A 150 2.81 8.45 -17.89
N ALA A 151 3.17 9.53 -17.22
CA ALA A 151 2.23 10.54 -16.81
C ALA A 151 1.75 11.39 -17.98
N SER A 152 0.54 11.93 -17.86
CA SER A 152 0.02 12.94 -18.78
C SER A 152 0.28 14.35 -18.26
N GLY A 153 0.45 15.31 -19.16
CA GLY A 153 0.65 16.72 -18.81
C GLY A 153 1.47 17.48 -19.85
N VAL A 154 1.91 18.68 -19.47
CA VAL A 154 2.77 19.51 -20.33
C VAL A 154 4.17 18.89 -20.40
N LEU A 155 4.64 18.64 -21.61
CA LEU A 155 5.98 18.15 -21.90
C LEU A 155 6.98 19.30 -22.09
N ALA A 156 8.27 19.03 -22.02
CA ALA A 156 9.33 20.04 -22.18
C ALA A 156 9.27 20.78 -23.53
N CYS A 157 8.67 20.18 -24.56
CA CYS A 157 8.45 20.80 -25.88
C CYS A 157 7.13 21.60 -25.96
N GLY A 158 6.39 21.75 -24.85
CA GLY A 158 5.10 22.46 -24.81
C GLY A 158 3.89 21.63 -25.24
N ALA A 159 4.06 20.42 -25.76
CA ALA A 159 2.94 19.52 -26.09
C ALA A 159 2.26 19.02 -24.82
N VAL A 160 0.94 18.81 -24.87
CA VAL A 160 0.14 18.25 -23.79
C VAL A 160 -0.31 16.84 -24.17
N GLY A 161 -0.01 15.86 -23.32
CA GLY A 161 -0.40 14.48 -23.57
C GLY A 161 0.37 13.47 -22.75
N ALA A 162 0.25 12.19 -23.09
CA ALA A 162 1.00 11.10 -22.47
C ALA A 162 2.46 11.10 -22.95
N GLY A 163 3.39 10.64 -22.13
CA GLY A 163 4.81 10.53 -22.47
C GLY A 163 5.77 11.16 -21.46
N ARG A 164 5.23 11.86 -20.46
CA ARG A 164 6.02 12.45 -19.37
C ARG A 164 6.44 11.38 -18.37
N LEU A 165 7.73 11.40 -17.98
CA LEU A 165 8.20 10.54 -16.89
C LEU A 165 7.41 10.85 -15.60
N PRO A 166 6.83 9.85 -14.92
CA PRO A 166 6.19 10.04 -13.62
C PRO A 166 7.12 10.73 -12.61
N GLU A 167 6.57 11.29 -11.55
CA GLU A 167 7.39 11.90 -10.52
C GLU A 167 8.20 10.81 -9.75
N PRO A 168 9.43 11.09 -9.35
CA PRO A 168 10.28 10.11 -8.67
C PRO A 168 9.63 9.46 -7.45
N ALA A 169 8.78 10.18 -6.72
CA ALA A 169 8.03 9.63 -5.60
C ALA A 169 7.04 8.53 -6.03
N ASP A 170 6.34 8.74 -7.16
CA ASP A 170 5.39 7.77 -7.71
C ASP A 170 6.11 6.51 -8.21
N ILE A 171 7.31 6.68 -8.81
CA ILE A 171 8.14 5.56 -9.24
C ILE A 171 8.60 4.73 -8.03
N VAL A 172 9.01 5.38 -6.92
CA VAL A 172 9.38 4.69 -5.67
C VAL A 172 8.19 3.90 -5.11
N ASN A 173 6.99 4.48 -5.09
CA ASN A 173 5.79 3.79 -4.63
C ASN A 173 5.46 2.60 -5.54
N PHE A 174 5.57 2.75 -6.85
CA PHE A 174 5.38 1.65 -7.80
C PHE A 174 6.35 0.48 -7.56
N VAL A 175 7.62 0.77 -7.28
CA VAL A 175 8.64 -0.23 -6.93
C VAL A 175 8.32 -0.95 -5.61
N LYS A 176 7.86 -0.19 -4.59
CA LYS A 176 7.40 -0.80 -3.33
C LYS A 176 6.24 -1.75 -3.54
N ASP A 177 5.23 -1.33 -4.29
CA ASP A 177 4.06 -2.15 -4.63
C ASP A 177 4.46 -3.40 -5.44
N PHE A 178 5.44 -3.26 -6.33
CA PHE A 178 5.97 -4.38 -7.08
C PHE A 178 6.57 -5.45 -6.15
N PHE A 179 7.48 -5.06 -5.24
CA PHE A 179 8.07 -6.00 -4.29
C PHE A 179 7.03 -6.57 -3.31
N ALA A 180 6.07 -5.77 -2.85
CA ALA A 180 4.99 -6.24 -2.02
C ALA A 180 4.20 -7.38 -2.70
N LYS A 181 3.84 -7.19 -3.98
CA LYS A 181 3.09 -8.18 -4.77
C LYS A 181 3.88 -9.43 -5.13
N THR A 182 5.21 -9.33 -5.26
CA THR A 182 6.06 -10.44 -5.70
C THR A 182 6.67 -11.23 -4.54
N GLU A 183 6.98 -10.57 -3.43
CA GLU A 183 7.72 -11.14 -2.30
C GLU A 183 7.02 -10.99 -0.95
N GLY A 184 5.87 -10.29 -0.90
CA GLY A 184 5.13 -10.07 0.34
C GLY A 184 4.68 -11.40 0.97
N ASP A 185 4.83 -11.51 2.29
CA ASP A 185 4.46 -12.71 3.06
C ASP A 185 2.94 -12.90 3.24
N MET A 186 2.15 -11.90 2.82
CA MET A 186 0.69 -11.95 2.72
C MET A 186 0.18 -12.08 1.27
N ARG A 187 1.06 -12.36 0.33
CA ARG A 187 0.69 -12.55 -1.08
C ARG A 187 -0.32 -13.67 -1.25
N GLY A 188 -1.38 -13.40 -2.02
CA GLY A 188 -2.47 -14.34 -2.28
C GLY A 188 -3.51 -14.40 -1.16
N LEU A 189 -3.32 -13.67 -0.04
CA LEU A 189 -4.31 -13.57 1.01
C LEU A 189 -5.27 -12.40 0.76
N LYS A 190 -6.57 -12.63 1.00
CA LYS A 190 -7.61 -11.60 1.00
C LYS A 190 -7.91 -11.17 2.42
N VAL A 191 -7.74 -9.87 2.69
CA VAL A 191 -7.90 -9.28 4.02
C VAL A 191 -9.03 -8.27 4.01
N LEU A 192 -10.07 -8.52 4.81
CA LEU A 192 -11.13 -7.56 5.08
C LEU A 192 -10.79 -6.78 6.35
N VAL A 193 -10.74 -5.46 6.25
CA VAL A 193 -10.56 -4.56 7.40
C VAL A 193 -11.76 -3.63 7.52
N THR A 194 -12.32 -3.49 8.71
CA THR A 194 -13.30 -2.42 8.97
C THR A 194 -12.64 -1.27 9.74
N ALA A 195 -13.00 -0.03 9.45
CA ALA A 195 -12.38 1.15 10.06
C ALA A 195 -13.39 2.27 10.36
N ALA A 196 -12.94 3.26 11.12
CA ALA A 196 -13.68 4.43 11.56
C ALA A 196 -14.90 4.09 12.44
N GLY A 197 -15.80 5.03 12.62
CA GLY A 197 -17.06 4.85 13.34
C GLY A 197 -18.26 4.91 12.41
N THR A 198 -19.35 4.25 12.78
CA THR A 198 -20.64 4.44 12.09
C THR A 198 -21.36 5.67 12.61
N ARG A 199 -22.27 6.19 11.81
CA ARG A 199 -23.17 7.31 12.13
C ARG A 199 -24.59 6.85 11.93
N GLU A 200 -25.35 6.86 13.01
CA GLU A 200 -26.75 6.46 12.99
C GLU A 200 -27.62 7.75 12.97
N PRO A 201 -28.29 8.04 11.86
CA PRO A 201 -28.98 9.32 11.70
C PRO A 201 -30.16 9.48 12.65
N ILE A 202 -30.30 10.66 13.26
CA ILE A 202 -31.48 11.11 13.97
C ILE A 202 -32.40 11.89 13.02
N ASP A 203 -31.78 12.75 12.20
CA ASP A 203 -32.38 13.51 11.13
C ASP A 203 -31.31 13.82 10.06
N PRO A 204 -31.60 14.52 8.94
CA PRO A 204 -30.61 14.79 7.89
C PRO A 204 -29.37 15.60 8.35
N VAL A 205 -29.35 16.09 9.59
CA VAL A 205 -28.29 16.98 10.10
C VAL A 205 -27.53 16.34 11.29
N ARG A 206 -28.22 15.53 12.11
CA ARG A 206 -27.68 14.98 13.37
C ARG A 206 -27.65 13.47 13.37
N TYR A 207 -26.65 12.93 14.03
CA TYR A 207 -26.45 11.50 14.16
C TYR A 207 -25.89 11.13 15.56
N VAL A 208 -26.03 9.86 15.93
CA VAL A 208 -25.34 9.23 17.04
C VAL A 208 -24.18 8.39 16.46
N GLY A 209 -23.04 8.40 17.11
CA GLY A 209 -21.88 7.62 16.67
C GLY A 209 -20.73 7.67 17.65
N ASN A 210 -19.71 6.86 17.40
CA ASN A 210 -18.51 6.74 18.22
C ASN A 210 -17.40 7.70 17.76
N ARG A 211 -16.56 8.17 18.71
CA ARG A 211 -15.45 9.11 18.43
C ARG A 211 -14.23 8.41 17.78
N SER A 212 -14.45 7.52 16.83
CA SER A 212 -13.34 6.83 16.15
C SER A 212 -12.82 7.66 14.97
N SER A 213 -11.51 7.85 14.90
CA SER A 213 -10.84 8.50 13.75
C SER A 213 -10.60 7.57 12.57
N GLY A 214 -10.63 6.25 12.79
CA GLY A 214 -10.28 5.24 11.79
C GLY A 214 -8.79 4.90 11.67
N LYS A 215 -7.89 5.66 12.31
CA LYS A 215 -6.43 5.52 12.16
C LYS A 215 -5.94 4.08 12.31
N MET A 216 -6.42 3.32 13.28
CA MET A 216 -5.97 1.94 13.51
C MET A 216 -6.33 1.02 12.32
N GLY A 217 -7.60 1.05 11.87
CA GLY A 217 -8.03 0.24 10.73
C GLY A 217 -7.31 0.62 9.43
N TYR A 218 -7.06 1.91 9.20
CA TYR A 218 -6.28 2.40 8.05
C TYR A 218 -4.83 1.92 8.13
N SER A 219 -4.18 1.95 9.31
CA SER A 219 -2.82 1.42 9.50
C SER A 219 -2.74 -0.07 9.24
N ILE A 220 -3.76 -0.85 9.66
CA ILE A 220 -3.83 -2.29 9.37
C ILE A 220 -4.01 -2.54 7.88
N ALA A 221 -4.90 -1.81 7.22
CA ALA A 221 -5.12 -1.93 5.79
C ALA A 221 -3.85 -1.59 4.99
N GLN A 222 -3.12 -0.54 5.40
CA GLN A 222 -1.85 -0.15 4.81
C GLN A 222 -0.80 -1.25 5.00
N ALA A 223 -0.56 -1.72 6.22
CA ALA A 223 0.44 -2.73 6.51
C ALA A 223 0.16 -4.05 5.75
N ALA A 224 -1.11 -4.49 5.69
CA ALA A 224 -1.49 -5.68 4.93
C ALA A 224 -1.25 -5.53 3.41
N ALA A 225 -1.60 -4.38 2.83
CA ALA A 225 -1.36 -4.09 1.41
C ALA A 225 0.15 -4.03 1.09
N GLU A 226 0.92 -3.41 1.96
CA GLU A 226 2.37 -3.31 1.84
C GLU A 226 3.08 -4.67 1.97
N ARG A 227 2.41 -5.67 2.53
CA ARG A 227 2.84 -7.08 2.61
C ARG A 227 2.25 -7.96 1.50
N GLY A 228 1.59 -7.36 0.51
CA GLY A 228 1.11 -8.02 -0.70
C GLY A 228 -0.28 -8.63 -0.63
N ALA A 229 -1.04 -8.38 0.44
CA ALA A 229 -2.44 -8.83 0.53
C ALA A 229 -3.37 -8.09 -0.42
N GLU A 230 -4.42 -8.77 -0.89
CA GLU A 230 -5.58 -8.14 -1.50
C GLU A 230 -6.48 -7.58 -0.39
N VAL A 231 -6.46 -6.25 -0.19
CA VAL A 231 -7.15 -5.60 0.93
C VAL A 231 -8.48 -4.99 0.50
N ILE A 232 -9.53 -5.29 1.27
CA ILE A 232 -10.83 -4.63 1.20
C ILE A 232 -11.02 -3.84 2.52
N LEU A 233 -11.09 -2.52 2.41
CA LEU A 233 -11.33 -1.62 3.53
C LEU A 233 -12.80 -1.16 3.51
N VAL A 234 -13.60 -1.62 4.46
CA VAL A 234 -14.97 -1.11 4.70
C VAL A 234 -14.87 -0.04 5.78
N THR A 235 -15.13 1.21 5.43
CA THR A 235 -14.91 2.34 6.34
C THR A 235 -16.15 3.18 6.52
N GLY A 236 -16.44 3.55 7.77
CA GLY A 236 -17.34 4.64 8.08
C GLY A 236 -16.72 5.99 7.69
N PRO A 237 -17.44 7.12 7.91
CA PRO A 237 -16.96 8.44 7.59
C PRO A 237 -15.64 8.76 8.30
N SER A 238 -14.61 9.12 7.52
CA SER A 238 -13.28 9.48 8.00
C SER A 238 -12.67 10.59 7.15
N ALA A 239 -11.82 11.41 7.75
CA ALA A 239 -11.02 12.42 7.04
C ALA A 239 -9.68 11.85 6.52
N LEU A 240 -9.40 10.56 6.77
CA LEU A 240 -8.16 9.93 6.34
C LEU A 240 -8.21 9.57 4.85
N THR A 241 -7.09 9.76 4.17
CA THR A 241 -6.92 9.25 2.80
C THR A 241 -6.65 7.74 2.85
N PRO A 242 -7.42 6.93 2.13
CA PRO A 242 -7.16 5.50 2.06
C PRO A 242 -5.76 5.19 1.49
N PRO A 243 -5.11 4.12 1.94
CA PRO A 243 -3.88 3.63 1.33
C PRO A 243 -4.07 3.36 -0.18
N PRO A 244 -3.03 3.52 -0.99
CA PRO A 244 -3.12 3.19 -2.42
C PRO A 244 -3.31 1.67 -2.63
N ASN A 245 -3.85 1.32 -3.80
CA ASN A 245 -3.98 -0.07 -4.29
C ASN A 245 -4.83 -1.01 -3.43
N ILE A 246 -5.77 -0.48 -2.65
CA ILE A 246 -6.77 -1.26 -1.91
C ILE A 246 -8.18 -0.98 -2.42
N LYS A 247 -9.08 -1.93 -2.23
CA LYS A 247 -10.50 -1.73 -2.51
C LYS A 247 -11.17 -1.04 -1.32
N VAL A 248 -11.76 0.13 -1.52
CA VAL A 248 -12.46 0.87 -0.46
C VAL A 248 -13.97 0.80 -0.66
N VAL A 249 -14.68 0.49 0.41
CA VAL A 249 -16.15 0.52 0.47
C VAL A 249 -16.55 1.50 1.57
N ASN A 250 -17.11 2.64 1.18
CA ASN A 250 -17.59 3.65 2.12
C ASN A 250 -19.01 3.31 2.57
N VAL A 251 -19.23 3.38 3.86
CA VAL A 251 -20.54 3.14 4.51
C VAL A 251 -20.79 4.21 5.55
N GLU A 252 -22.04 4.40 5.95
CA GLU A 252 -22.41 5.37 6.97
C GLU A 252 -22.93 4.69 8.23
N THR A 253 -23.86 3.75 8.10
CA THR A 253 -24.52 3.10 9.22
C THR A 253 -23.93 1.73 9.55
N THR A 254 -24.25 1.21 10.74
CA THR A 254 -23.90 -0.14 11.18
C THR A 254 -24.49 -1.20 10.24
N GLN A 255 -25.72 -1.00 9.77
CA GLN A 255 -26.36 -1.94 8.85
C GLN A 255 -25.62 -2.01 7.51
N GLN A 256 -25.29 -0.83 6.93
CA GLN A 256 -24.49 -0.76 5.69
C GLN A 256 -23.12 -1.43 5.85
N MET A 257 -22.46 -1.22 7.01
CA MET A 257 -21.17 -1.87 7.28
C MET A 257 -21.31 -3.38 7.36
N MET A 258 -22.36 -3.88 8.00
CA MET A 258 -22.66 -5.30 8.07
C MET A 258 -22.87 -5.91 6.68
N ASP A 259 -23.74 -5.28 5.87
CA ASP A 259 -24.06 -5.76 4.53
C ASP A 259 -22.81 -5.77 3.63
N ALA A 260 -21.99 -4.71 3.69
CA ALA A 260 -20.72 -4.62 2.96
C ALA A 260 -19.73 -5.70 3.39
N CYS A 261 -19.62 -6.00 4.68
CA CYS A 261 -18.78 -7.08 5.17
C CYS A 261 -19.26 -8.45 4.68
N LEU A 262 -20.57 -8.72 4.82
CA LEU A 262 -21.16 -10.00 4.43
C LEU A 262 -21.03 -10.28 2.93
N ALA A 263 -21.11 -9.25 2.10
CA ALA A 263 -20.97 -9.38 0.64
C ALA A 263 -19.60 -9.92 0.19
N VAL A 264 -18.56 -9.81 1.02
CA VAL A 264 -17.19 -10.24 0.68
C VAL A 264 -16.62 -11.28 1.63
N TYR A 265 -17.28 -11.55 2.75
CA TYR A 265 -16.78 -12.37 3.87
C TYR A 265 -16.31 -13.76 3.46
N ASP A 266 -17.13 -14.48 2.69
CA ASP A 266 -16.86 -15.88 2.31
C ASP A 266 -15.59 -16.04 1.46
N GLY A 267 -15.18 -14.99 0.76
CA GLY A 267 -13.96 -14.96 -0.06
C GLY A 267 -12.72 -14.43 0.67
N CYS A 268 -12.82 -14.08 1.95
CA CYS A 268 -11.71 -13.53 2.71
C CYS A 268 -10.99 -14.61 3.53
N ASP A 269 -9.69 -14.46 3.64
CA ASP A 269 -8.82 -15.32 4.47
C ASP A 269 -8.68 -14.78 5.89
N ILE A 270 -8.59 -13.46 6.03
CA ILE A 270 -8.39 -12.76 7.30
C ILE A 270 -9.42 -11.64 7.38
N VAL A 271 -10.07 -11.51 8.53
CA VAL A 271 -11.05 -10.46 8.79
C VAL A 271 -10.71 -9.73 10.08
N ILE A 272 -10.49 -8.43 10.01
CA ILE A 272 -10.08 -7.59 11.14
C ILE A 272 -11.13 -6.51 11.34
N LYS A 273 -11.97 -6.67 12.36
CA LYS A 273 -13.03 -5.74 12.71
C LYS A 273 -12.51 -4.68 13.67
N ALA A 274 -11.89 -3.60 13.13
CA ALA A 274 -11.35 -2.48 13.91
C ALA A 274 -12.28 -1.26 13.98
N ALA A 275 -13.39 -1.25 13.25
CA ALA A 275 -14.38 -0.19 13.30
C ALA A 275 -15.07 -0.10 14.68
N ALA A 276 -15.31 1.12 15.13
CA ALA A 276 -16.12 1.42 16.30
C ALA A 276 -17.58 1.65 15.90
N VAL A 277 -18.34 0.57 15.76
CA VAL A 277 -19.76 0.62 15.39
C VAL A 277 -20.62 1.05 16.56
N ALA A 278 -21.69 1.80 16.29
CA ALA A 278 -22.67 2.16 17.29
C ALA A 278 -23.51 0.94 17.69
N ASP A 279 -23.67 0.71 19.00
CA ASP A 279 -24.47 -0.40 19.52
C ASP A 279 -25.98 -0.15 19.38
N TYR A 280 -26.38 1.10 19.26
CA TYR A 280 -27.77 1.53 19.16
C TYR A 280 -27.96 2.51 17.99
N ARG A 281 -29.16 2.52 17.41
CA ARG A 281 -29.61 3.47 16.37
C ARG A 281 -30.95 4.08 16.77
N PRO A 282 -31.28 5.29 16.31
CA PRO A 282 -32.64 5.83 16.49
C PRO A 282 -33.70 4.90 15.90
N HIS A 283 -34.78 4.68 16.65
CA HIS A 283 -35.93 3.90 16.21
C HIS A 283 -36.58 4.56 14.97
N ASP A 284 -36.83 5.84 15.07
CA ASP A 284 -37.38 6.66 13.98
C ASP A 284 -36.35 7.68 13.53
N VAL A 285 -36.14 7.76 12.21
CA VAL A 285 -35.31 8.78 11.58
C VAL A 285 -36.21 9.86 10.97
N ALA A 286 -36.09 11.07 11.45
CA ALA A 286 -36.89 12.18 10.94
C ALA A 286 -36.48 12.56 9.51
N ALA A 287 -37.45 12.61 8.57
CA ALA A 287 -37.17 12.99 7.18
C ALA A 287 -36.73 14.45 7.01
N GLN A 288 -37.02 15.31 8.01
CA GLN A 288 -36.66 16.72 8.03
C GLN A 288 -35.95 17.07 9.33
N LYS A 289 -35.08 18.10 9.28
CA LYS A 289 -34.37 18.58 10.48
C LYS A 289 -35.38 18.89 11.59
N ILE A 290 -35.26 18.27 12.74
CA ILE A 290 -36.08 18.49 13.93
C ILE A 290 -35.85 19.93 14.40
N LYS A 291 -36.90 20.76 14.37
CA LYS A 291 -36.86 22.16 14.84
C LYS A 291 -36.98 22.22 16.36
N LYS A 292 -36.28 23.15 16.98
CA LYS A 292 -36.51 23.47 18.41
C LYS A 292 -37.95 23.89 18.63
N LYS A 293 -38.62 23.20 19.53
CA LYS A 293 -39.87 23.68 20.14
C LYS A 293 -39.49 24.36 21.45
N THR A 294 -40.23 25.39 21.86
CA THR A 294 -40.01 26.10 23.11
C THR A 294 -39.97 25.14 24.28
N ASP A 295 -38.87 25.13 25.04
CA ASP A 295 -38.64 24.52 26.36
C ASP A 295 -38.70 22.99 26.54
N ASP A 296 -38.91 22.18 25.51
CA ASP A 296 -39.00 20.74 25.64
C ASP A 296 -37.65 20.02 25.33
N ALA A 297 -37.34 19.03 26.14
CA ALA A 297 -36.25 18.09 25.89
C ALA A 297 -36.53 17.24 24.62
N LEU A 298 -35.52 16.95 23.81
CA LEU A 298 -35.62 15.99 22.71
C LEU A 298 -35.32 14.57 23.27
N THR A 299 -36.36 13.74 23.30
CA THR A 299 -36.20 12.30 23.62
C THR A 299 -36.01 11.51 22.32
N VAL A 300 -34.95 10.70 22.25
CA VAL A 300 -34.68 9.80 21.14
C VAL A 300 -34.77 8.36 21.63
N VAL A 301 -35.73 7.60 21.12
CA VAL A 301 -35.86 6.18 21.38
C VAL A 301 -34.82 5.44 20.51
N MET A 302 -34.10 4.50 21.10
CA MET A 302 -32.99 3.81 20.46
C MET A 302 -33.25 2.30 20.38
N ASP A 303 -33.06 1.73 19.18
CA ASP A 303 -33.06 0.31 18.93
C ASP A 303 -31.64 -0.24 18.94
N LYS A 304 -31.48 -1.51 19.29
CA LYS A 304 -30.21 -2.21 19.23
C LYS A 304 -29.78 -2.46 17.78
N ASN A 305 -28.55 -2.14 17.46
CA ASN A 305 -27.94 -2.46 16.19
C ASN A 305 -27.53 -3.94 16.12
N PRO A 306 -27.40 -4.52 14.90
CA PRO A 306 -26.88 -5.87 14.74
C PRO A 306 -25.41 -5.93 15.16
N ASP A 307 -25.03 -7.04 15.78
CA ASP A 307 -23.63 -7.30 16.17
C ASP A 307 -22.85 -7.91 14.99
N ILE A 308 -22.14 -7.09 14.26
CA ILE A 308 -21.38 -7.50 13.08
C ILE A 308 -20.38 -8.62 13.44
N LEU A 309 -19.61 -8.44 14.53
CA LEU A 309 -18.56 -9.38 14.89
C LEU A 309 -19.13 -10.75 15.30
N LYS A 310 -20.25 -10.77 16.03
CA LYS A 310 -20.98 -11.99 16.35
C LYS A 310 -21.47 -12.70 15.10
N THR A 311 -22.11 -11.97 14.19
CA THR A 311 -22.62 -12.53 12.93
C THR A 311 -21.53 -13.13 12.05
N LEU A 312 -20.35 -12.46 11.98
CA LEU A 312 -19.18 -12.99 11.26
C LEU A 312 -18.64 -14.26 11.91
N GLY A 313 -18.58 -14.30 13.25
CA GLY A 313 -18.13 -15.48 14.00
C GLY A 313 -19.07 -16.70 13.86
N GLU A 314 -20.38 -16.47 13.80
CA GLU A 314 -21.39 -17.53 13.53
C GLU A 314 -21.28 -18.10 12.11
N ARG A 315 -20.85 -17.28 11.13
CA ARG A 315 -20.65 -17.68 9.72
C ARG A 315 -19.26 -18.18 9.40
N LYS A 316 -18.33 -18.16 10.36
CA LYS A 316 -16.92 -18.52 10.16
C LYS A 316 -16.75 -19.95 9.68
N LYS A 317 -16.07 -20.15 8.55
CA LYS A 317 -15.75 -21.46 7.97
C LYS A 317 -14.25 -21.78 7.97
N GLY A 318 -13.40 -20.77 7.82
CA GLY A 318 -11.94 -20.91 7.77
C GLY A 318 -11.23 -19.57 7.86
N GLN A 319 -11.98 -18.48 7.95
CA GLN A 319 -11.46 -17.14 8.09
C GLN A 319 -10.76 -16.97 9.46
N PHE A 320 -9.60 -16.29 9.46
CA PHE A 320 -9.00 -15.84 10.71
C PHE A 320 -9.67 -14.53 11.16
N LEU A 321 -10.44 -14.58 12.24
CA LEU A 321 -11.30 -13.49 12.66
C LEU A 321 -10.71 -12.76 13.87
N VAL A 322 -10.42 -11.46 13.71
CA VAL A 322 -9.87 -10.57 14.73
C VAL A 322 -10.90 -9.51 15.11
N GLY A 323 -11.20 -9.40 16.40
CA GLY A 323 -12.00 -8.32 16.97
C GLY A 323 -11.16 -7.24 17.63
N PHE A 324 -11.73 -6.06 17.80
CA PHE A 324 -11.19 -4.99 18.63
C PHE A 324 -12.15 -4.68 19.78
N ALA A 325 -11.61 -4.47 20.97
CA ALA A 325 -12.34 -4.02 22.15
C ALA A 325 -11.67 -2.76 22.71
N ALA A 326 -12.45 -1.69 22.80
CA ALA A 326 -12.07 -0.47 23.48
C ALA A 326 -12.86 -0.42 24.80
N GLU A 327 -12.18 -0.60 25.91
CA GLU A 327 -12.79 -0.73 27.23
C GLU A 327 -12.22 0.33 28.18
N THR A 328 -13.01 0.66 29.18
CA THR A 328 -12.60 1.58 30.26
C THR A 328 -12.46 0.86 31.61
N GLN A 329 -13.01 -0.36 31.74
CA GLN A 329 -13.00 -1.17 32.97
C GLN A 329 -13.00 -2.66 32.59
N ASN A 330 -12.42 -3.52 33.45
CA ASN A 330 -12.41 -4.99 33.31
C ASN A 330 -11.99 -5.48 31.93
N LEU A 331 -10.98 -4.81 31.33
CA LEU A 331 -10.52 -5.01 29.95
C LEU A 331 -10.29 -6.49 29.58
N ILE A 332 -9.58 -7.23 30.45
CA ILE A 332 -9.15 -8.61 30.18
C ILE A 332 -10.34 -9.57 30.20
N ASP A 333 -11.18 -9.49 31.23
CA ASP A 333 -12.30 -10.40 31.41
C ASP A 333 -13.37 -10.21 30.32
N ASN A 334 -13.71 -8.94 30.02
CA ASN A 334 -14.63 -8.59 28.94
C ASN A 334 -14.10 -9.06 27.59
N ALA A 335 -12.80 -8.94 27.34
CA ALA A 335 -12.19 -9.36 26.08
C ALA A 335 -12.17 -10.90 25.95
N LYS A 336 -11.82 -11.66 27.01
CA LYS A 336 -11.86 -13.14 27.02
C LYS A 336 -13.26 -13.67 26.76
N GLU A 337 -14.27 -13.10 27.41
CA GLU A 337 -15.67 -13.46 27.16
C GLU A 337 -16.07 -13.24 25.68
N LYS A 338 -15.67 -12.09 25.10
CA LYS A 338 -15.94 -11.78 23.68
C LYS A 338 -15.26 -12.75 22.72
N VAL A 339 -14.01 -13.18 22.99
CA VAL A 339 -13.30 -14.16 22.16
C VAL A 339 -14.11 -15.44 22.01
N THR A 340 -14.58 -15.99 23.12
CA THR A 340 -15.34 -17.25 23.14
C THR A 340 -16.74 -17.07 22.56
N LYS A 341 -17.50 -16.06 23.03
CA LYS A 341 -18.89 -15.85 22.61
C LYS A 341 -19.05 -15.50 21.14
N LYS A 342 -18.02 -14.88 20.52
CA LYS A 342 -18.07 -14.44 19.12
C LYS A 342 -17.19 -15.28 18.21
N ASN A 343 -16.68 -16.44 18.66
CA ASN A 343 -15.87 -17.37 17.89
C ASN A 343 -14.66 -16.69 17.18
N LEU A 344 -13.93 -15.85 17.94
CA LEU A 344 -12.77 -15.12 17.42
C LEU A 344 -11.49 -15.95 17.58
N ASP A 345 -10.52 -15.74 16.68
CA ASP A 345 -9.17 -16.29 16.82
C ASP A 345 -8.27 -15.38 17.65
N MET A 346 -8.61 -14.10 17.74
CA MET A 346 -7.90 -13.12 18.55
C MET A 346 -8.76 -11.88 18.79
N ILE A 347 -8.58 -11.23 19.93
CA ILE A 347 -9.12 -9.89 20.18
C ILE A 347 -7.98 -8.95 20.58
N VAL A 348 -8.02 -7.75 20.03
CA VAL A 348 -7.11 -6.64 20.37
C VAL A 348 -7.83 -5.76 21.39
N ALA A 349 -7.37 -5.79 22.60
CA ALA A 349 -7.94 -5.02 23.71
C ALA A 349 -7.12 -3.73 23.94
N ASN A 350 -7.80 -2.59 23.91
CA ASN A 350 -7.22 -1.27 24.10
C ASN A 350 -7.90 -0.57 25.29
N ASP A 351 -7.11 -0.11 26.26
CA ASP A 351 -7.58 0.79 27.32
C ASP A 351 -7.51 2.23 26.80
N VAL A 352 -8.65 2.76 26.42
CA VAL A 352 -8.76 4.12 25.84
C VAL A 352 -8.58 5.24 26.87
N THR A 353 -8.48 4.92 28.16
CA THR A 353 -8.24 5.90 29.23
C THR A 353 -6.76 6.23 29.39
N MET A 354 -5.87 5.36 28.91
CA MET A 354 -4.42 5.55 28.99
C MET A 354 -3.94 6.65 28.04
N GLN A 355 -3.02 7.48 28.52
CA GLN A 355 -2.39 8.50 27.70
C GLN A 355 -1.62 7.86 26.55
N GLY A 356 -1.91 8.27 25.30
CA GLY A 356 -1.31 7.70 24.09
C GLY A 356 -2.06 6.51 23.48
N ALA A 357 -3.16 6.02 24.11
CA ALA A 357 -3.96 4.89 23.63
C ALA A 357 -5.33 5.29 23.04
N GLY A 358 -5.70 6.57 23.04
CA GLY A 358 -6.99 7.09 22.59
C GLY A 358 -7.25 6.98 21.08
N PHE A 359 -8.51 7.10 20.69
CA PHE A 359 -8.94 7.01 19.28
C PHE A 359 -8.24 8.01 18.32
N GLY A 360 -7.97 9.23 18.79
CA GLY A 360 -7.32 10.28 18.01
C GLY A 360 -5.79 10.24 18.00
N SER A 361 -5.16 9.46 18.91
CA SER A 361 -3.70 9.37 19.07
C SER A 361 -3.01 8.73 17.85
N GLU A 362 -1.75 9.08 17.61
CA GLU A 362 -0.88 8.40 16.62
C GLU A 362 -0.32 7.07 17.15
N THR A 363 -0.28 6.92 18.48
CA THR A 363 0.19 5.71 19.16
C THR A 363 -0.98 4.86 19.68
N ASN A 364 -0.66 3.65 20.10
CA ASN A 364 -1.57 2.77 20.84
C ASN A 364 -0.82 1.90 21.82
N ILE A 365 -1.54 1.41 22.85
CA ILE A 365 -1.10 0.42 23.84
C ILE A 365 -2.16 -0.67 23.83
N VAL A 366 -1.81 -1.86 23.38
CA VAL A 366 -2.81 -2.93 23.21
C VAL A 366 -2.34 -4.25 23.80
N LYS A 367 -3.31 -5.10 24.14
CA LYS A 367 -3.11 -6.50 24.51
C LYS A 367 -3.78 -7.38 23.46
N LEU A 368 -3.04 -8.35 22.94
CA LEU A 368 -3.58 -9.39 22.07
C LEU A 368 -4.00 -10.56 22.96
N ILE A 369 -5.26 -10.94 22.93
CA ILE A 369 -5.85 -11.98 23.78
C ILE A 369 -6.35 -13.09 22.88
N PHE A 370 -6.02 -14.34 23.23
CA PHE A 370 -6.28 -15.53 22.42
C PHE A 370 -7.33 -16.43 23.05
N PRO A 371 -7.92 -17.39 22.28
CA PRO A 371 -8.95 -18.32 22.77
C PRO A 371 -8.49 -19.19 23.94
N ASP A 372 -7.21 -19.53 24.03
CA ASP A 372 -6.60 -20.28 25.15
C ASP A 372 -6.41 -19.45 26.43
N GLY A 373 -6.79 -18.17 26.39
CA GLY A 373 -6.65 -17.23 27.49
C GLY A 373 -5.27 -16.60 27.64
N SER A 374 -4.31 -16.97 26.75
CA SER A 374 -3.00 -16.34 26.72
C SER A 374 -3.09 -14.87 26.28
N ILE A 375 -2.13 -14.05 26.73
CA ILE A 375 -2.10 -12.61 26.47
C ILE A 375 -0.70 -12.22 26.02
N LYS A 376 -0.61 -11.50 24.90
CA LYS A 376 0.60 -10.80 24.44
C LYS A 376 0.41 -9.30 24.62
N GLU A 377 1.19 -8.69 25.53
CA GLU A 377 1.16 -7.24 25.72
C GLU A 377 2.10 -6.55 24.70
N LEU A 378 1.62 -5.50 24.07
CA LEU A 378 2.42 -4.62 23.22
C LEU A 378 2.66 -3.29 23.95
N PRO A 379 3.91 -2.80 24.01
CA PRO A 379 4.20 -1.51 24.61
C PRO A 379 3.57 -0.37 23.80
N GLN A 380 3.67 0.85 24.28
CA GLN A 380 3.29 2.01 23.48
C GLN A 380 4.12 2.09 22.20
N MET A 381 3.46 2.03 21.07
CA MET A 381 4.09 2.11 19.75
C MET A 381 3.17 2.81 18.75
N SER A 382 3.66 3.13 17.56
CA SER A 382 2.81 3.71 16.52
C SER A 382 1.68 2.75 16.14
N LYS A 383 0.56 3.28 15.65
CA LYS A 383 -0.55 2.44 15.15
C LYS A 383 -0.13 1.56 13.98
N TYR A 384 0.85 2.00 13.19
CA TYR A 384 1.42 1.20 12.13
C TYR A 384 2.24 0.03 12.68
N ASP A 385 3.09 0.25 13.69
CA ASP A 385 3.86 -0.84 14.32
C ASP A 385 2.94 -1.84 15.04
N VAL A 386 1.85 -1.36 15.68
CA VAL A 386 0.81 -2.25 16.22
C VAL A 386 0.19 -3.10 15.10
N ALA A 387 -0.08 -2.53 13.93
CA ALA A 387 -0.62 -3.26 12.78
C ALA A 387 0.35 -4.34 12.28
N GLU A 388 1.64 -4.04 12.20
CA GLU A 388 2.68 -5.01 11.81
C GLU A 388 2.74 -6.17 12.82
N GLU A 389 2.79 -5.89 14.14
CA GLU A 389 2.82 -6.91 15.18
C GLU A 389 1.55 -7.78 15.22
N LEU A 390 0.39 -7.17 14.95
CA LEU A 390 -0.87 -7.87 14.80
C LEU A 390 -0.82 -8.84 13.61
N LEU A 391 -0.40 -8.37 12.42
CA LEU A 391 -0.33 -9.19 11.22
C LEU A 391 0.72 -10.30 11.34
N ASN A 392 1.88 -10.03 11.98
CA ASN A 392 2.88 -11.04 12.32
C ASN A 392 2.28 -12.15 13.18
N THR A 393 1.47 -11.76 14.16
CA THR A 393 0.80 -12.71 15.05
C THR A 393 -0.26 -13.53 14.32
N VAL A 394 -1.06 -12.89 13.45
CA VAL A 394 -2.06 -13.57 12.62
C VAL A 394 -1.41 -14.62 11.72
N LEU A 395 -0.34 -14.26 10.99
CA LEU A 395 0.36 -15.20 10.10
C LEU A 395 0.99 -16.38 10.84
N ARG A 396 1.48 -16.17 12.05
CA ARG A 396 2.04 -17.25 12.87
C ARG A 396 0.98 -18.22 13.34
N LEU A 397 -0.21 -17.74 13.71
CA LEU A 397 -1.30 -18.58 14.24
C LEU A 397 -2.13 -19.26 13.16
N ARG A 398 -2.12 -18.71 11.95
CA ARG A 398 -2.83 -19.28 10.80
C ARG A 398 -2.11 -20.49 10.16
N LYS A 399 -0.83 -20.71 10.50
CA LYS A 399 -0.07 -21.90 10.10
C LYS A 399 -0.54 -23.14 10.84
#